data_d2c8f93019f19248faa9a959e4bcf8c2
#
_entry.id   d2c8f93019f19248faa9a959e4bcf8c2
#
_cell.length_a   1.000
_cell.length_b   1.000
_cell.length_c   1.000
_cell.angle_alpha   90.00
_cell.angle_beta   90.00
_cell.angle_gamma   90.00
#
_symmetry.space_group_name_H-M   'P 1'
#
loop_
_entity.id
_entity.type
_entity.pdbx_description
1 polymer ?
#
loop_
_entity_poly.entity_id
_entity_poly.type
_entity_poly.pdbx_seq_one_letter_code
_entity_poly.pdbx_strand_id
1 'polypeptide(L)'
;GSEMCIRDSYNQTYMNQTNYNHTEESYNNPINQSATEKPQDDVIDSMDDAQAYIELIKENINYDHHMKYDGYGEKELYDELFGIICEVVCVKRKSIRVAGEDYPYELVKSRFLKLNSSHLEYVIGCMKETTTKITNIKAYMITALYNAPTTINHFYQQEVQHDMYGGGWHEKGII
;
A
#
# COMPACT_ATOMS: atom_id res chain seq x y z
N GLY A 1 2.99 -23.54 1.83
CA GLY A 1 1.93 -22.71 2.24
C GLY A 1 2.21 -21.23 2.23
N SER A 2 2.19 -20.58 1.05
CA SER A 2 2.46 -19.13 0.93
C SER A 2 1.18 -18.34 0.65
N GLU A 3 0.04 -18.71 1.24
CA GLU A 3 -1.23 -18.02 0.98
C GLU A 3 -1.56 -16.89 1.96
N MET A 4 -0.64 -16.51 2.86
CA MET A 4 -0.96 -15.65 4.00
C MET A 4 -0.84 -14.14 3.79
N CYS A 5 -0.19 -13.65 2.74
CA CYS A 5 0.03 -12.20 2.62
C CYS A 5 -1.21 -11.39 2.22
N ILE A 6 -2.32 -12.00 1.78
CA ILE A 6 -3.50 -11.30 1.25
C ILE A 6 -4.84 -11.84 1.76
N ARG A 7 -4.87 -12.98 2.47
CA ARG A 7 -6.14 -13.66 2.81
C ARG A 7 -6.84 -13.20 4.09
N ASP A 8 -6.17 -12.48 4.97
CA ASP A 8 -6.73 -12.11 6.28
C ASP A 8 -7.59 -10.84 6.31
N SER A 9 -7.87 -10.24 5.16
CA SER A 9 -8.77 -9.08 5.08
C SER A 9 -10.25 -9.42 4.92
N TYR A 10 -10.63 -10.70 4.91
CA TYR A 10 -12.02 -11.12 4.85
C TYR A 10 -12.39 -11.88 6.12
N ASN A 11 -12.63 -11.20 7.23
CA ASN A 11 -13.55 -11.74 8.21
C ASN A 11 -14.16 -10.66 9.13
N GLN A 12 -15.45 -10.56 8.95
CA GLN A 12 -16.50 -10.26 9.92
C GLN A 12 -16.52 -8.88 10.58
N THR A 13 -17.29 -8.04 9.93
CA THR A 13 -17.99 -6.95 10.61
C THR A 13 -19.23 -7.51 11.32
N TYR A 14 -19.17 -7.57 12.65
CA TYR A 14 -20.37 -7.72 13.45
C TYR A 14 -21.10 -6.40 13.50
N MET A 15 -22.37 -6.45 13.08
CA MET A 15 -23.36 -5.38 13.26
C MET A 15 -23.53 -5.05 14.74
N ASN A 16 -23.39 -3.78 15.07
CA ASN A 16 -24.07 -3.22 16.22
C ASN A 16 -24.95 -2.07 15.77
N GLN A 17 -26.25 -2.39 15.73
CA GLN A 17 -27.32 -1.41 15.66
C GLN A 17 -27.38 -0.67 16.98
N THR A 18 -27.22 0.62 16.95
CA THR A 18 -27.77 1.50 17.96
C THR A 18 -28.56 2.59 17.30
N ASN A 19 -29.85 2.45 17.51
CA ASN A 19 -30.94 3.31 17.15
C ASN A 19 -30.93 4.56 18.05
N TYR A 20 -30.88 5.76 17.50
CA TYR A 20 -31.37 6.96 18.17
C TYR A 20 -32.14 7.83 17.18
N ASN A 21 -33.45 7.81 17.43
CA ASN A 21 -34.39 8.78 16.92
C ASN A 21 -34.24 10.14 17.62
N HIS A 22 -34.56 11.16 16.90
CA HIS A 22 -35.20 12.44 17.22
C HIS A 22 -34.34 13.63 16.76
N THR A 23 -34.81 14.64 16.08
CA THR A 23 -36.07 15.34 15.93
C THR A 23 -35.92 16.31 14.75
N GLU A 24 -37.02 16.56 14.07
CA GLU A 24 -37.19 17.55 13.01
C GLU A 24 -36.91 18.98 13.48
N GLU A 25 -36.24 19.79 12.66
CA GLU A 25 -36.67 21.16 12.43
C GLU A 25 -36.32 21.64 11.03
N SER A 26 -37.38 22.02 10.36
CA SER A 26 -37.49 22.59 9.03
C SER A 26 -36.91 24.00 8.99
N TYR A 27 -36.03 24.28 8.03
CA TYR A 27 -35.95 25.61 7.41
C TYR A 27 -35.77 25.48 5.90
N ASN A 28 -36.82 25.82 5.21
CA ASN A 28 -36.84 26.12 3.78
C ASN A 28 -35.88 27.25 3.46
N ASN A 29 -35.07 27.10 2.45
CA ASN A 29 -34.98 28.13 1.44
C ASN A 29 -34.43 27.58 0.11
N PRO A 30 -34.92 28.08 -1.00
CA PRO A 30 -34.75 27.50 -2.30
C PRO A 30 -33.68 28.21 -3.12
N ILE A 31 -33.40 27.61 -4.25
CA ILE A 31 -32.88 28.22 -5.49
C ILE A 31 -31.39 28.09 -5.76
N ASN A 32 -31.17 27.21 -6.71
CA ASN A 32 -30.40 27.42 -7.93
C ASN A 32 -28.89 27.23 -7.87
N GLN A 33 -28.40 26.23 -8.43
CA GLN A 33 -27.86 26.24 -9.80
C GLN A 33 -27.20 24.88 -10.06
N SER A 34 -27.71 24.25 -11.08
CA SER A 34 -27.06 23.23 -11.86
C SER A 34 -25.61 23.65 -12.13
N ALA A 35 -24.67 23.09 -11.35
CA ALA A 35 -23.28 23.02 -11.73
C ALA A 35 -23.02 21.57 -12.14
N THR A 36 -22.98 21.31 -13.42
CA THR A 36 -22.36 20.13 -13.98
C THR A 36 -20.94 20.06 -13.45
N GLU A 37 -20.73 19.20 -12.47
CA GLU A 37 -19.38 18.83 -12.04
C GLU A 37 -18.69 18.17 -13.24
N LYS A 38 -17.81 18.93 -13.87
CA LYS A 38 -16.83 18.40 -14.80
C LYS A 38 -16.00 17.40 -14.01
N PRO A 39 -15.56 16.26 -14.60
CA PRO A 39 -14.58 15.40 -13.98
C PRO A 39 -13.38 16.30 -13.60
N GLN A 40 -13.03 16.32 -12.32
CA GLN A 40 -11.83 17.00 -11.85
C GLN A 40 -10.66 16.31 -12.51
N ASP A 41 -9.99 17.00 -13.43
CA ASP A 41 -8.72 16.59 -14.00
C ASP A 41 -7.76 16.29 -12.84
N ASP A 42 -7.04 15.17 -12.93
CA ASP A 42 -5.96 14.83 -12.05
C ASP A 42 -4.93 15.99 -12.07
N VAL A 43 -4.92 16.78 -11.01
CA VAL A 43 -4.02 17.95 -10.92
C VAL A 43 -2.69 17.44 -10.38
N ILE A 44 -1.64 17.57 -11.19
CA ILE A 44 -0.27 17.39 -10.72
C ILE A 44 0.01 18.50 -9.70
N ASP A 45 0.51 18.15 -8.53
CA ASP A 45 1.07 19.12 -7.58
C ASP A 45 2.06 20.03 -8.31
N SER A 46 2.28 21.25 -7.87
CA SER A 46 3.17 22.16 -8.59
C SER A 46 4.46 21.40 -8.95
N MET A 47 5.04 21.70 -10.09
CA MET A 47 6.18 20.93 -10.62
C MET A 47 7.36 20.89 -9.62
N ASP A 48 7.50 21.96 -8.82
CA ASP A 48 8.49 22.06 -7.77
C ASP A 48 8.18 21.13 -6.56
N ASP A 49 6.91 21.03 -6.18
CA ASP A 49 6.47 20.14 -5.10
C ASP A 49 6.63 18.67 -5.49
N ALA A 50 6.28 18.31 -6.73
CA ALA A 50 6.45 16.96 -7.24
C ALA A 50 7.93 16.52 -7.24
N GLN A 51 8.84 17.40 -7.67
CA GLN A 51 10.27 17.11 -7.64
C GLN A 51 10.79 16.91 -6.21
N ALA A 52 10.35 17.74 -5.27
CA ALA A 52 10.73 17.59 -3.86
C ALA A 52 10.26 16.23 -3.27
N TYR A 53 9.05 15.78 -3.62
CA TYR A 53 8.56 14.46 -3.21
C TYR A 53 9.37 13.33 -3.85
N ILE A 54 9.72 13.43 -5.11
CA ILE A 54 10.54 12.41 -5.80
C ILE A 54 11.90 12.25 -5.12
N GLU A 55 12.57 13.35 -4.79
CA GLU A 55 13.87 13.31 -4.10
C GLU A 55 13.72 12.71 -2.68
N LEU A 56 12.69 13.12 -1.94
CA LEU A 56 12.40 12.55 -0.61
C LEU A 56 12.14 11.03 -0.69
N ILE A 57 11.38 10.58 -1.68
CA ILE A 57 11.10 9.16 -1.88
C ILE A 57 12.39 8.40 -2.19
N LYS A 58 13.23 8.91 -3.10
CA LYS A 58 14.52 8.28 -3.43
C LYS A 58 15.42 8.12 -2.20
N GLU A 59 15.48 9.16 -1.37
CA GLU A 59 16.26 9.12 -0.13
C GLU A 59 15.71 8.06 0.82
N ASN A 60 14.40 8.06 1.08
CA ASN A 60 13.75 7.11 2.00
C ASN A 60 13.95 5.65 1.61
N ILE A 61 13.90 5.34 0.31
CA ILE A 61 14.05 3.97 -0.20
C ILE A 61 15.50 3.63 -0.60
N ASN A 62 16.47 4.50 -0.39
CA ASN A 62 17.85 4.31 -0.84
C ASN A 62 17.98 3.94 -2.34
N TYR A 63 17.18 4.62 -3.18
CA TYR A 63 17.01 4.28 -4.60
C TYR A 63 18.34 4.17 -5.35
N ASP A 64 19.21 5.17 -5.24
CA ASP A 64 20.50 5.18 -5.96
C ASP A 64 21.40 4.02 -5.57
N HIS A 65 21.36 3.60 -4.30
CA HIS A 65 22.10 2.43 -3.83
C HIS A 65 21.61 1.15 -4.50
N HIS A 66 20.29 0.92 -4.53
CA HIS A 66 19.70 -0.26 -5.16
C HIS A 66 19.90 -0.27 -6.67
N MET A 67 19.85 0.90 -7.33
CA MET A 67 20.11 1.01 -8.76
C MET A 67 21.58 0.75 -9.12
N LYS A 68 22.52 1.02 -8.20
CA LYS A 68 23.94 0.82 -8.42
C LYS A 68 24.38 -0.61 -8.10
N TYR A 69 23.85 -1.20 -7.05
CA TYR A 69 24.27 -2.50 -6.52
C TYR A 69 23.13 -3.52 -6.63
N ASP A 70 22.90 -4.01 -7.86
CA ASP A 70 21.92 -5.07 -8.11
C ASP A 70 22.53 -6.44 -7.75
N GLY A 71 22.39 -6.83 -6.48
CA GLY A 71 22.89 -8.11 -6.00
C GLY A 71 22.01 -9.32 -6.33
N TYR A 72 20.73 -9.10 -6.68
CA TYR A 72 19.74 -10.17 -6.77
C TYR A 72 18.85 -10.13 -8.02
N GLY A 73 19.11 -9.27 -9.01
CA GLY A 73 18.28 -9.12 -10.21
C GLY A 73 16.91 -8.52 -9.93
N GLU A 74 16.81 -7.66 -8.92
CA GLU A 74 15.55 -7.06 -8.47
C GLU A 74 15.36 -5.62 -8.94
N LYS A 75 16.35 -5.10 -9.63
CA LYS A 75 16.45 -3.70 -10.02
C LYS A 75 15.22 -3.21 -10.81
N GLU A 76 14.76 -4.00 -11.78
CA GLU A 76 13.60 -3.65 -12.59
C GLU A 76 12.34 -3.55 -11.73
N LEU A 77 12.12 -4.52 -10.84
CA LEU A 77 10.96 -4.52 -9.96
C LEU A 77 11.03 -3.39 -8.91
N TYR A 78 12.25 -3.09 -8.43
CA TYR A 78 12.47 -1.97 -7.51
C TYR A 78 12.15 -0.63 -8.17
N ASP A 79 12.56 -0.45 -9.43
CA ASP A 79 12.25 0.74 -10.24
C ASP A 79 10.75 0.87 -10.54
N GLU A 80 10.08 -0.25 -10.83
CA GLU A 80 8.61 -0.27 -11.00
C GLU A 80 7.89 0.17 -9.72
N LEU A 81 8.30 -0.34 -8.55
CA LEU A 81 7.72 0.06 -7.26
C LEU A 81 7.97 1.54 -6.97
N PHE A 82 9.17 2.04 -7.25
CA PHE A 82 9.48 3.47 -7.14
C PHE A 82 8.57 4.31 -8.04
N GLY A 83 8.37 3.92 -9.30
CA GLY A 83 7.46 4.60 -10.22
C GLY A 83 6.02 4.66 -9.71
N ILE A 84 5.53 3.56 -9.13
CA ILE A 84 4.18 3.51 -8.51
C ILE A 84 4.10 4.45 -7.30
N ILE A 85 5.12 4.49 -6.46
CA ILE A 85 5.15 5.40 -5.29
C ILE A 85 5.09 6.85 -5.75
N CYS A 86 5.91 7.23 -6.75
CA CYS A 86 5.90 8.57 -7.32
C CYS A 86 4.53 8.93 -7.92
N GLU A 87 3.91 8.03 -8.67
CA GLU A 87 2.58 8.24 -9.25
C GLU A 87 1.52 8.47 -8.15
N VAL A 88 1.53 7.63 -7.11
CA VAL A 88 0.57 7.75 -6.00
C VAL A 88 0.76 9.05 -5.23
N VAL A 89 1.98 9.50 -5.01
CA VAL A 89 2.30 10.68 -4.20
C VAL A 89 2.14 11.98 -4.98
N CYS A 90 2.59 12.02 -6.24
CA CYS A 90 2.68 13.26 -7.00
C CYS A 90 1.41 13.57 -7.81
N VAL A 91 0.56 12.58 -8.13
CA VAL A 91 -0.67 12.80 -8.88
C VAL A 91 -1.84 12.93 -7.92
N LYS A 92 -2.33 14.16 -7.76
CA LYS A 92 -3.43 14.46 -6.84
C LYS A 92 -4.76 13.92 -7.38
N ARG A 93 -5.48 13.18 -6.53
CA ARG A 93 -6.74 12.53 -6.85
C ARG A 93 -7.74 12.74 -5.70
N LYS A 94 -9.02 12.44 -5.94
CA LYS A 94 -10.02 12.44 -4.87
C LYS A 94 -9.82 11.26 -3.92
N SER A 95 -9.61 10.09 -4.48
CA SER A 95 -9.39 8.84 -3.75
C SER A 95 -8.47 7.90 -4.52
N ILE A 96 -7.91 6.94 -3.83
CA ILE A 96 -7.11 5.86 -4.41
C ILE A 96 -7.72 4.53 -3.96
N ARG A 97 -7.90 3.62 -4.91
CA ARG A 97 -8.43 2.30 -4.64
C ARG A 97 -7.34 1.36 -4.14
N VAL A 98 -7.54 0.81 -2.94
CA VAL A 98 -6.64 -0.16 -2.31
C VAL A 98 -7.46 -1.34 -1.83
N ALA A 99 -7.09 -2.56 -2.22
CA ALA A 99 -7.79 -3.80 -1.86
C ALA A 99 -9.31 -3.78 -2.15
N GLY A 100 -9.74 -3.04 -3.18
CA GLY A 100 -11.17 -2.93 -3.55
C GLY A 100 -11.93 -1.78 -2.87
N GLU A 101 -11.35 -1.13 -1.87
CA GLU A 101 -11.93 0.00 -1.15
C GLU A 101 -11.32 1.32 -1.60
N ASP A 102 -12.11 2.40 -1.59
CA ASP A 102 -11.66 3.74 -1.97
C ASP A 102 -11.24 4.54 -0.74
N TYR A 103 -9.96 4.86 -0.63
CA TYR A 103 -9.39 5.64 0.48
C TYR A 103 -9.12 7.08 0.05
N PRO A 104 -9.30 8.07 0.95
CA PRO A 104 -8.93 9.46 0.67
C PRO A 104 -7.47 9.56 0.24
N TYR A 105 -7.21 10.36 -0.81
CA TYR A 105 -5.86 10.53 -1.37
C TYR A 105 -4.82 10.90 -0.31
N GLU A 106 -5.10 11.88 0.55
CA GLU A 106 -4.15 12.33 1.57
C GLU A 106 -3.76 11.23 2.56
N LEU A 107 -4.68 10.32 2.87
CA LEU A 107 -4.38 9.17 3.73
C LEU A 107 -3.40 8.21 3.05
N VAL A 108 -3.65 7.89 1.79
CA VAL A 108 -2.77 7.00 1.02
C VAL A 108 -1.41 7.65 0.80
N LYS A 109 -1.37 8.92 0.36
CA LYS A 109 -0.14 9.71 0.19
C LYS A 109 0.71 9.69 1.47
N SER A 110 0.09 9.95 2.63
CA SER A 110 0.82 9.98 3.91
C SER A 110 1.46 8.64 4.29
N ARG A 111 0.84 7.51 3.90
CA ARG A 111 1.41 6.16 4.10
C ARG A 111 2.55 5.89 3.15
N PHE A 112 2.39 6.26 1.88
CA PHE A 112 3.41 6.08 0.86
C PHE A 112 4.69 6.89 1.13
N LEU A 113 4.57 8.08 1.70
CA LEU A 113 5.71 8.90 2.13
C LEU A 113 6.50 8.30 3.31
N LYS A 114 5.96 7.30 4.01
CA LYS A 114 6.64 6.58 5.10
C LYS A 114 7.31 5.29 4.64
N LEU A 115 7.20 4.94 3.37
CA LEU A 115 7.86 3.76 2.82
C LEU A 115 9.37 3.95 2.84
N ASN A 116 10.09 2.86 3.12
CA ASN A 116 11.55 2.79 3.11
C ASN A 116 12.03 1.55 2.36
N SER A 117 13.34 1.37 2.22
CA SER A 117 13.94 0.24 1.51
C SER A 117 13.47 -1.11 2.02
N SER A 118 13.37 -1.30 3.34
CA SER A 118 12.93 -2.58 3.92
C SER A 118 11.49 -2.93 3.55
N HIS A 119 10.61 -1.93 3.40
CA HIS A 119 9.24 -2.16 2.94
C HIS A 119 9.20 -2.62 1.48
N LEU A 120 10.06 -2.07 0.62
CA LEU A 120 10.14 -2.46 -0.79
C LEU A 120 10.72 -3.87 -0.92
N GLU A 121 11.80 -4.18 -0.21
CA GLU A 121 12.40 -5.52 -0.16
C GLU A 121 11.39 -6.57 0.31
N TYR A 122 10.61 -6.25 1.35
CA TYR A 122 9.52 -7.09 1.82
C TYR A 122 8.46 -7.34 0.74
N VAL A 123 8.01 -6.29 0.04
CA VAL A 123 7.02 -6.42 -1.05
C VAL A 123 7.57 -7.26 -2.19
N ILE A 124 8.84 -7.08 -2.57
CA ILE A 124 9.53 -7.87 -3.59
C ILE A 124 9.58 -9.35 -3.18
N GLY A 125 9.93 -9.63 -1.92
CA GLY A 125 9.92 -10.99 -1.37
C GLY A 125 8.54 -11.64 -1.49
N CYS A 126 7.47 -10.96 -1.04
CA CYS A 126 6.10 -11.44 -1.17
C CYS A 126 5.69 -11.71 -2.64
N MET A 127 6.12 -10.85 -3.57
CA MET A 127 5.82 -11.04 -5.00
C MET A 127 6.52 -12.27 -5.58
N LYS A 128 7.75 -12.55 -5.17
CA LYS A 128 8.51 -13.74 -5.61
C LYS A 128 7.91 -15.04 -5.07
N GLU A 129 7.39 -15.01 -3.85
CA GLU A 129 6.75 -16.16 -3.22
C GLU A 129 5.32 -16.43 -3.74
N THR A 130 4.71 -15.44 -4.39
CA THR A 130 3.37 -15.58 -4.91
C THR A 130 3.32 -16.54 -6.09
N THR A 131 2.68 -17.69 -5.90
CA THR A 131 2.50 -18.73 -6.93
C THR A 131 1.23 -18.58 -7.76
N THR A 132 0.29 -17.74 -7.29
CA THR A 132 -0.99 -17.51 -7.97
C THR A 132 -0.86 -16.43 -9.03
N LYS A 133 -1.59 -16.62 -10.15
CA LYS A 133 -1.61 -15.62 -11.23
C LYS A 133 -2.28 -14.32 -10.75
N ILE A 134 -1.53 -13.24 -10.74
CA ILE A 134 -2.04 -11.90 -10.43
C ILE A 134 -2.66 -11.31 -11.69
N THR A 135 -3.95 -11.00 -11.65
CA THR A 135 -4.68 -10.46 -12.80
C THR A 135 -4.39 -8.97 -13.02
N ASN A 136 -4.29 -8.20 -11.93
CA ASN A 136 -3.98 -6.77 -11.96
C ASN A 136 -2.77 -6.49 -11.09
N ILE A 137 -1.59 -6.53 -11.71
CA ILE A 137 -0.31 -6.43 -11.01
C ILE A 137 -0.13 -5.06 -10.35
N LYS A 138 -0.55 -3.97 -11.01
CA LYS A 138 -0.44 -2.62 -10.46
C LYS A 138 -1.31 -2.44 -9.20
N ALA A 139 -2.55 -2.92 -9.23
CA ALA A 139 -3.44 -2.87 -8.06
C ALA A 139 -2.89 -3.72 -6.90
N TYR A 140 -2.28 -4.86 -7.20
CA TYR A 140 -1.58 -5.69 -6.23
C TYR A 140 -0.42 -4.94 -5.58
N MET A 141 0.46 -4.34 -6.37
CA MET A 141 1.62 -3.57 -5.89
C MET A 141 1.18 -2.39 -5.01
N ILE A 142 0.17 -1.62 -5.42
CA ILE A 142 -0.39 -0.51 -4.62
C ILE A 142 -0.90 -1.04 -3.28
N THR A 143 -1.62 -2.15 -3.26
CA THR A 143 -2.15 -2.77 -2.04
C THR A 143 -1.03 -3.28 -1.14
N ALA A 144 -0.03 -3.95 -1.71
CA ALA A 144 1.13 -4.45 -0.97
C ALA A 144 1.93 -3.32 -0.32
N LEU A 145 2.25 -2.25 -1.08
CA LEU A 145 2.94 -1.07 -0.57
C LEU A 145 2.14 -0.35 0.52
N TYR A 146 0.82 -0.22 0.35
CA TYR A 146 -0.05 0.41 1.35
C TYR A 146 -0.04 -0.33 2.68
N ASN A 147 -0.01 -1.66 2.65
CA ASN A 147 -0.03 -2.51 3.84
C ASN A 147 1.36 -2.77 4.42
N ALA A 148 2.44 -2.66 3.64
CA ALA A 148 3.80 -3.00 4.05
C ALA A 148 4.19 -2.42 5.43
N PRO A 149 3.95 -1.14 5.77
CA PRO A 149 4.33 -0.60 7.08
C PRO A 149 3.65 -1.26 8.28
N THR A 150 2.50 -1.90 8.06
CA THR A 150 1.74 -2.56 9.14
C THR A 150 1.97 -4.08 9.19
N THR A 151 2.36 -4.69 8.09
CA THR A 151 2.47 -6.15 7.96
C THR A 151 3.90 -6.68 8.11
N ILE A 152 4.91 -5.86 7.78
CA ILE A 152 6.31 -6.29 7.77
C ILE A 152 6.79 -6.91 9.09
N ASN A 153 6.41 -6.32 10.23
CA ASN A 153 6.84 -6.82 11.54
C ASN A 153 6.23 -8.19 11.85
N HIS A 154 4.96 -8.39 11.48
CA HIS A 154 4.29 -9.69 11.70
C HIS A 154 4.85 -10.77 10.79
N PHE A 155 5.20 -10.42 9.56
CA PHE A 155 5.84 -11.33 8.62
C PHE A 155 7.16 -11.86 9.17
N TYR A 156 8.08 -10.99 9.56
CA TYR A 156 9.36 -11.41 10.12
C TYR A 156 9.22 -12.19 11.44
N GLN A 157 8.24 -11.85 12.28
CA GLN A 157 7.97 -12.63 13.48
C GLN A 157 7.51 -14.06 13.17
N GLN A 158 6.67 -14.23 12.14
CA GLN A 158 6.22 -15.56 11.71
C GLN A 158 7.37 -16.35 11.08
N GLU A 159 8.21 -15.72 10.28
CA GLU A 159 9.37 -16.35 9.66
C GLU A 159 10.34 -16.86 10.72
N VAL A 160 10.68 -16.04 11.70
CA VAL A 160 11.54 -16.44 12.83
C VAL A 160 10.89 -17.58 13.64
N GLN A 161 9.58 -17.53 13.90
CA GLN A 161 8.88 -18.63 14.60
C GLN A 161 8.88 -19.92 13.78
N HIS A 162 8.65 -19.82 12.46
CA HIS A 162 8.71 -20.98 11.58
C HIS A 162 10.09 -21.62 11.60
N ASP A 163 11.16 -20.81 11.51
CA ASP A 163 12.53 -21.31 11.52
C ASP A 163 12.93 -21.90 12.87
N MET A 164 12.47 -21.32 13.97
CA MET A 164 12.77 -21.81 15.32
C MET A 164 11.97 -23.04 15.72
N TYR A 165 10.71 -23.14 15.30
CA TYR A 165 9.78 -24.21 15.75
C TYR A 165 9.31 -25.12 14.61
N GLY A 166 9.57 -24.79 13.35
CA GLY A 166 9.11 -25.52 12.16
C GLY A 166 9.96 -26.70 11.71
N GLY A 167 10.74 -27.32 12.60
CA GLY A 167 11.35 -28.64 12.33
C GLY A 167 12.75 -28.63 11.74
N GLY A 168 13.38 -27.48 11.49
CA GLY A 168 14.72 -27.43 10.91
C GLY A 168 15.84 -27.93 11.84
N TRP A 169 15.65 -27.95 13.15
CA TRP A 169 16.66 -28.34 14.14
C TRP A 169 16.56 -29.81 14.55
N HIS A 170 15.35 -30.43 14.50
CA HIS A 170 15.18 -31.84 14.84
C HIS A 170 15.64 -32.82 13.76
N GLU A 171 15.65 -32.39 12.49
CA GLU A 171 16.09 -33.23 11.36
C GLU A 171 17.63 -33.29 11.18
N LYS A 172 18.36 -32.34 11.74
CA LYS A 172 19.84 -32.26 11.58
C LYS A 172 20.63 -32.97 12.70
N GLY A 173 19.98 -33.65 13.63
CA GLY A 173 20.65 -34.55 14.57
C GLY A 173 21.76 -33.89 15.42
N ILE A 174 21.64 -32.60 15.77
CA ILE A 174 22.58 -31.88 16.62
C ILE A 174 22.01 -31.75 18.03
N ILE A 175 21.66 -32.88 18.59
CA ILE A 175 21.65 -33.14 20.04
C ILE A 175 21.93 -34.65 20.25
#